data_fd336f33b6308e87cee3c7a3de454d03
#
_entry.id   fd336f33b6308e87cee3c7a3de454d03
#
_cell.length_a   1.000
_cell.length_b   1.000
_cell.length_c   1.000
_cell.angle_alpha   90.00
_cell.angle_beta   90.00
_cell.angle_gamma   90.00
#
_symmetry.space_group_name_H-M   'P 1'
#
loop_
_entity.id
_entity.type
_entity.pdbx_description
1 polymer ?
#
loop_
_entity_poly.entity_id
_entity_poly.type
_entity_poly.pdbx_seq_one_letter_code
_entity_poly.pdbx_strand_id
1 'polypeptide(L)'
;MHELRGASRIYGLDLARGLAIIGMIVAHTGPHVAPFNEISAGYPSTLFAVLCGITITRMHMRADASGGTDLAHLRFRNVVRGLLLMGLGMILTPLTSIAVVLGPIGLLYMVLGYLTRLRMRWLVTTALVLLAVQWLVGSMVTTGFFVLALTATASVYPPLAWLAYGILGVIVFRTFSFLRTKAAAWWTVAIVALAVSAAWLRVVLLDDFSSATDPEGYSGAAGFSALHGMSIIPHSGGLLDIAVTATVAVAVFLVCMWVCRIPSATRITLPLHSFGSMALTVYIVHALTLFPLFAFGYTSSPQPDFSAEKTSSFSDPRSVMSPSEWLAQFEHIETWPEMIAAEEEAWNKVYEDPANDYFEKDLSTPTNPVGIGLIVAGLIFAPLWKSRFRRGPAEWALAMSVARLTSVRADAGTSTPDTAK
;
A
#
# COMPACT_ATOMS: atom_id res chain seq x y z
N MET A 1 2.60 6.14 -25.60
CA MET A 1 1.48 5.41 -24.97
C MET A 1 1.00 4.18 -25.75
N HIS A 2 1.23 4.11 -27.07
CA HIS A 2 1.01 2.87 -27.85
C HIS A 2 1.76 1.65 -27.29
N GLU A 3 2.88 1.85 -26.61
CA GLU A 3 3.66 0.78 -25.96
C GLU A 3 2.88 -0.01 -24.91
N LEU A 4 1.87 0.59 -24.27
CA LEU A 4 1.02 -0.10 -23.31
C LEU A 4 0.28 -1.29 -23.92
N ARG A 5 0.00 -1.25 -25.23
CA ARG A 5 -0.69 -2.31 -25.96
C ARG A 5 0.26 -3.34 -26.58
N GLY A 6 1.53 -2.99 -26.76
CA GLY A 6 2.51 -3.86 -27.41
C GLY A 6 2.80 -5.16 -26.64
N ALA A 7 3.28 -6.18 -27.37
CA ALA A 7 3.72 -7.43 -26.78
C ALA A 7 5.03 -7.29 -25.98
N SER A 8 5.79 -6.23 -26.20
CA SER A 8 7.06 -5.96 -25.56
C SER A 8 6.91 -5.62 -24.07
N ARG A 9 8.01 -5.74 -23.34
CA ARG A 9 8.13 -5.33 -21.94
C ARG A 9 7.98 -3.81 -21.82
N ILE A 10 7.24 -3.33 -20.79
CA ILE A 10 7.09 -1.90 -20.53
C ILE A 10 8.07 -1.50 -19.44
N TYR A 11 9.21 -0.91 -19.81
CA TYR A 11 10.23 -0.45 -18.87
C TYR A 11 9.71 0.63 -17.91
N GLY A 12 8.85 1.53 -18.38
CA GLY A 12 8.24 2.56 -17.52
C GLY A 12 7.37 2.01 -16.40
N LEU A 13 6.68 0.87 -16.63
CA LEU A 13 5.91 0.18 -15.59
C LEU A 13 6.84 -0.45 -14.55
N ASP A 14 7.92 -1.08 -15.01
CA ASP A 14 8.92 -1.66 -14.10
C ASP A 14 9.70 -0.57 -13.34
N LEU A 15 9.98 0.58 -13.99
CA LEU A 15 10.59 1.74 -13.35
C LEU A 15 9.72 2.28 -12.22
N ALA A 16 8.43 2.47 -12.47
CA ALA A 16 7.48 2.93 -11.45
C ALA A 16 7.38 1.96 -10.26
N ARG A 17 7.41 0.64 -10.51
CA ARG A 17 7.49 -0.36 -9.43
C ARG A 17 8.78 -0.24 -8.62
N GLY A 18 9.92 -0.02 -9.30
CA GLY A 18 11.20 0.17 -8.64
C GLY A 18 11.19 1.38 -7.71
N LEU A 19 10.65 2.50 -8.16
CA LEU A 19 10.47 3.71 -7.34
C LEU A 19 9.55 3.44 -6.15
N ALA A 20 8.44 2.72 -6.36
CA ALA A 20 7.52 2.39 -5.28
C ALA A 20 8.17 1.52 -4.19
N ILE A 21 9.01 0.52 -4.56
CA ILE A 21 9.72 -0.29 -3.57
C ILE A 21 10.77 0.52 -2.84
N ILE A 22 11.54 1.35 -3.54
CA ILE A 22 12.51 2.24 -2.88
C ILE A 22 11.78 3.16 -1.90
N GLY A 23 10.66 3.75 -2.31
CA GLY A 23 9.84 4.56 -1.42
C GLY A 23 9.34 3.80 -0.18
N MET A 24 8.97 2.52 -0.31
CA MET A 24 8.61 1.68 0.84
C MET A 24 9.81 1.42 1.77
N ILE A 25 10.97 1.10 1.22
CA ILE A 25 12.17 0.89 2.04
C ILE A 25 12.52 2.18 2.77
N VAL A 26 12.48 3.34 2.09
CA VAL A 26 12.74 4.65 2.70
C VAL A 26 11.71 4.98 3.77
N ALA A 27 10.43 4.68 3.56
CA ALA A 27 9.37 4.88 4.56
C ALA A 27 9.62 4.11 5.87
N HIS A 28 10.28 2.95 5.79
CA HIS A 28 10.56 2.10 6.96
C HIS A 28 11.97 2.27 7.54
N THR A 29 12.90 2.88 6.82
CA THR A 29 14.31 2.97 7.22
C THR A 29 14.93 4.35 6.99
N GLY A 30 14.17 5.26 6.40
CA GLY A 30 14.62 6.60 6.06
C GLY A 30 14.68 7.54 7.27
N PRO A 31 15.19 8.77 7.05
CA PRO A 31 15.11 9.79 8.06
C PRO A 31 13.65 10.16 8.31
N HIS A 32 13.21 10.02 9.55
CA HIS A 32 11.86 10.40 9.98
C HIS A 32 11.76 11.90 10.27
N VAL A 33 12.34 12.72 9.40
CA VAL A 33 12.32 14.20 9.49
C VAL A 33 11.58 14.79 8.30
N ALA A 34 10.86 15.88 8.51
CA ALA A 34 10.25 16.64 7.43
C ALA A 34 11.32 17.11 6.42
N PRO A 35 11.06 17.08 5.10
CA PRO A 35 9.84 16.63 4.43
C PRO A 35 9.85 15.13 4.04
N PHE A 36 10.88 14.35 4.41
CA PHE A 36 11.05 12.98 3.92
C PHE A 36 9.97 12.02 4.44
N ASN A 37 9.58 12.18 5.69
CA ASN A 37 8.50 11.38 6.28
C ASN A 37 7.19 11.61 5.52
N GLU A 38 6.87 12.86 5.24
CA GLU A 38 5.64 13.24 4.53
C GLU A 38 5.63 12.77 3.08
N ILE A 39 6.79 12.84 2.38
CA ILE A 39 6.93 12.39 0.98
C ILE A 39 6.87 10.87 0.87
N SER A 40 7.34 10.12 1.86
CA SER A 40 7.34 8.65 1.82
C SER A 40 6.03 8.02 2.32
N ALA A 41 5.25 8.75 3.13
CA ALA A 41 4.04 8.23 3.76
C ALA A 41 2.87 8.08 2.77
N GLY A 42 2.42 6.85 2.55
CA GLY A 42 1.23 6.52 1.74
C GLY A 42 1.45 6.43 0.23
N TYR A 43 2.33 7.25 -0.36
CA TYR A 43 2.51 7.30 -1.82
C TYR A 43 3.02 6.01 -2.45
N PRO A 44 4.03 5.31 -1.89
CA PRO A 44 4.55 4.09 -2.50
C PRO A 44 3.51 2.96 -2.56
N SER A 45 2.73 2.78 -1.51
CA SER A 45 1.70 1.74 -1.42
C SER A 45 0.56 2.00 -2.41
N THR A 46 0.09 3.25 -2.51
CA THR A 46 -0.92 3.68 -3.48
C THR A 46 -0.43 3.49 -4.91
N LEU A 47 0.84 3.82 -5.20
CA LEU A 47 1.42 3.58 -6.51
C LEU A 47 1.37 2.09 -6.87
N PHE A 48 1.67 1.18 -5.94
CA PHE A 48 1.53 -0.27 -6.16
C PHE A 48 0.09 -0.68 -6.49
N ALA A 49 -0.91 -0.16 -5.79
CA ALA A 49 -2.31 -0.45 -6.05
C ALA A 49 -2.73 -0.02 -7.47
N VAL A 50 -2.37 1.20 -7.89
CA VAL A 50 -2.61 1.71 -9.24
C VAL A 50 -1.90 0.85 -10.30
N LEU A 51 -0.61 0.51 -10.08
CA LEU A 51 0.17 -0.33 -11.00
C LEU A 51 -0.38 -1.76 -11.09
N CYS A 52 -1.01 -2.27 -10.02
CA CYS A 52 -1.71 -3.55 -10.04
C CYS A 52 -2.89 -3.50 -11.02
N GLY A 53 -3.74 -2.47 -10.96
CA GLY A 53 -4.84 -2.26 -11.90
C GLY A 53 -4.39 -2.15 -13.35
N ILE A 54 -3.32 -1.39 -13.62
CA ILE A 54 -2.69 -1.27 -14.94
C ILE A 54 -2.21 -2.65 -15.42
N THR A 55 -1.55 -3.42 -14.55
CA THR A 55 -0.99 -4.72 -14.90
C THR A 55 -2.07 -5.74 -15.26
N ILE A 56 -3.12 -5.84 -14.44
CA ILE A 56 -4.23 -6.77 -14.66
C ILE A 56 -4.96 -6.41 -15.96
N THR A 57 -5.24 -5.12 -16.19
CA THR A 57 -5.89 -4.67 -17.43
C THR A 57 -5.06 -5.04 -18.65
N ARG A 58 -3.75 -4.81 -18.59
CA ARG A 58 -2.84 -5.19 -19.67
C ARG A 58 -2.82 -6.69 -19.94
N MET A 59 -2.84 -7.51 -18.90
CA MET A 59 -2.89 -8.97 -19.03
C MET A 59 -4.16 -9.40 -19.78
N HIS A 60 -5.31 -8.84 -19.42
CA HIS A 60 -6.59 -9.14 -20.07
C HIS A 60 -6.63 -8.69 -21.53
N MET A 61 -6.18 -7.45 -21.83
CA MET A 61 -6.15 -6.95 -23.20
C MET A 61 -5.18 -7.74 -24.11
N ARG A 62 -4.10 -8.27 -23.57
CA ARG A 62 -3.18 -9.14 -24.32
C ARG A 62 -3.81 -10.50 -24.61
N ALA A 63 -4.50 -11.07 -23.65
CA ALA A 63 -5.21 -12.33 -23.85
C ALA A 63 -6.27 -12.19 -24.94
N ASP A 64 -7.00 -11.08 -24.96
CA ASP A 64 -7.97 -10.77 -26.00
C ASP A 64 -7.33 -10.65 -27.38
N ALA A 65 -6.17 -9.98 -27.48
CA ALA A 65 -5.46 -9.77 -28.74
C ALA A 65 -4.83 -11.06 -29.31
N SER A 66 -4.52 -12.06 -28.47
CA SER A 66 -3.94 -13.34 -28.89
C SER A 66 -4.98 -14.37 -29.37
N GLY A 67 -6.28 -14.05 -29.30
CA GLY A 67 -7.36 -14.83 -29.92
C GLY A 67 -7.65 -16.21 -29.31
N GLY A 68 -6.98 -16.59 -28.22
CA GLY A 68 -7.05 -17.98 -27.74
C GLY A 68 -7.09 -18.21 -26.25
N THR A 69 -7.05 -17.16 -25.44
CA THR A 69 -7.08 -17.38 -23.98
C THR A 69 -8.51 -17.30 -23.46
N ASP A 70 -8.99 -18.39 -22.87
CA ASP A 70 -10.26 -18.38 -22.15
C ASP A 70 -10.19 -17.35 -21.02
N LEU A 71 -11.07 -16.36 -21.08
CA LEU A 71 -11.17 -15.30 -20.09
C LEU A 71 -11.48 -15.83 -18.69
N ALA A 72 -12.30 -16.87 -18.62
CA ALA A 72 -12.63 -17.52 -17.34
C ALA A 72 -11.36 -18.14 -16.73
N HIS A 73 -10.55 -18.79 -17.54
CA HIS A 73 -9.26 -19.33 -17.09
C HIS A 73 -8.30 -18.23 -16.63
N LEU A 74 -8.23 -17.10 -17.35
CA LEU A 74 -7.39 -15.97 -16.94
C LEU A 74 -7.85 -15.35 -15.61
N ARG A 75 -9.17 -15.18 -15.43
CA ARG A 75 -9.76 -14.73 -14.17
C ARG A 75 -9.46 -15.70 -13.03
N PHE A 76 -9.64 -16.99 -13.27
CA PHE A 76 -9.31 -18.02 -12.30
C PHE A 76 -7.83 -17.98 -11.88
N ARG A 77 -6.92 -17.83 -12.84
CA ARG A 77 -5.48 -17.63 -12.56
C ARG A 77 -5.21 -16.39 -11.73
N ASN A 78 -5.93 -15.29 -11.95
CA ASN A 78 -5.80 -14.09 -11.14
C ASN A 78 -6.33 -14.30 -9.72
N VAL A 79 -7.45 -15.01 -9.55
CA VAL A 79 -7.96 -15.38 -8.22
C VAL A 79 -6.97 -16.26 -7.46
N VAL A 80 -6.43 -17.31 -8.09
CA VAL A 80 -5.40 -18.17 -7.48
C VAL A 80 -4.15 -17.37 -7.10
N ARG A 81 -3.71 -16.46 -7.98
CA ARG A 81 -2.59 -15.56 -7.66
C ARG A 81 -2.90 -14.66 -6.47
N GLY A 82 -4.11 -14.10 -6.41
CA GLY A 82 -4.56 -13.28 -5.29
C GLY A 82 -4.55 -14.05 -3.97
N LEU A 83 -5.10 -15.25 -3.95
CA LEU A 83 -5.10 -16.13 -2.77
C LEU A 83 -3.69 -16.50 -2.30
N LEU A 84 -2.78 -16.80 -3.24
CA LEU A 84 -1.37 -17.09 -2.90
C LEU A 84 -0.66 -15.87 -2.32
N LEU A 85 -0.93 -14.66 -2.84
CA LEU A 85 -0.38 -13.41 -2.30
C LEU A 85 -0.95 -13.11 -0.91
N MET A 86 -2.25 -13.32 -0.69
CA MET A 86 -2.87 -13.17 0.63
C MET A 86 -2.29 -14.19 1.63
N GLY A 87 -2.17 -15.45 1.24
CA GLY A 87 -1.54 -16.48 2.08
C GLY A 87 -0.08 -16.14 2.42
N LEU A 88 0.68 -15.66 1.44
CA LEU A 88 2.05 -15.18 1.69
C LEU A 88 2.06 -13.97 2.64
N GLY A 89 1.12 -13.06 2.48
CA GLY A 89 0.93 -11.92 3.38
C GLY A 89 0.65 -12.37 4.82
N MET A 90 -0.25 -13.32 5.01
CA MET A 90 -0.55 -13.91 6.33
C MET A 90 0.67 -14.57 6.98
N ILE A 91 1.52 -15.23 6.19
CA ILE A 91 2.77 -15.83 6.69
C ILE A 91 3.79 -14.76 7.06
N LEU A 92 3.90 -13.69 6.28
CA LEU A 92 4.87 -12.62 6.53
C LEU A 92 4.47 -11.72 7.71
N THR A 93 3.17 -11.49 7.94
CA THR A 93 2.69 -10.60 9.01
C THR A 93 3.32 -10.89 10.38
N PRO A 94 3.36 -12.12 10.89
CA PRO A 94 4.01 -12.41 12.17
C PRO A 94 5.56 -12.43 12.10
N LEU A 95 6.13 -12.40 10.90
CA LEU A 95 7.58 -12.43 10.66
C LEU A 95 8.16 -11.05 10.37
N THR A 96 7.38 -9.99 10.48
CA THR A 96 7.82 -8.62 10.22
C THR A 96 7.07 -7.64 11.09
N SER A 97 7.71 -6.52 11.42
CA SER A 97 7.11 -5.41 12.18
C SER A 97 6.38 -4.39 11.28
N ILE A 98 6.44 -4.56 9.96
CA ILE A 98 5.79 -3.64 9.02
C ILE A 98 4.43 -4.15 8.57
N ALA A 99 3.55 -3.21 8.22
CA ALA A 99 2.25 -3.53 7.65
C ALA A 99 2.40 -4.21 6.28
N VAL A 100 1.91 -5.45 6.15
CA VAL A 100 2.11 -6.27 4.95
C VAL A 100 1.07 -5.94 3.88
N VAL A 101 1.54 -5.38 2.76
CA VAL A 101 0.71 -4.93 1.63
C VAL A 101 0.22 -6.07 0.71
N LEU A 102 0.73 -7.30 0.88
CA LEU A 102 0.41 -8.42 -0.02
C LEU A 102 -1.05 -8.87 0.06
N GLY A 103 -1.69 -8.74 1.22
CA GLY A 103 -3.12 -9.02 1.39
C GLY A 103 -3.99 -8.14 0.49
N PRO A 104 -3.92 -6.80 0.62
CA PRO A 104 -4.61 -5.87 -0.27
C PRO A 104 -4.31 -6.07 -1.76
N ILE A 105 -3.05 -6.32 -2.13
CA ILE A 105 -2.68 -6.64 -3.52
C ILE A 105 -3.37 -7.93 -3.98
N GLY A 106 -3.43 -8.94 -3.13
CA GLY A 106 -4.14 -10.19 -3.41
C GLY A 106 -5.63 -9.95 -3.70
N LEU A 107 -6.30 -9.12 -2.90
CA LEU A 107 -7.68 -8.69 -3.13
C LEU A 107 -7.85 -8.02 -4.50
N LEU A 108 -6.93 -7.12 -4.88
CA LEU A 108 -6.97 -6.49 -6.20
C LEU A 108 -6.88 -7.49 -7.34
N TYR A 109 -6.02 -8.52 -7.23
CA TYR A 109 -5.94 -9.58 -8.24
C TYR A 109 -7.24 -10.37 -8.36
N MET A 110 -7.92 -10.64 -7.25
CA MET A 110 -9.18 -11.38 -7.25
C MET A 110 -10.33 -10.59 -7.89
N VAL A 111 -10.44 -9.29 -7.60
CA VAL A 111 -11.60 -8.48 -7.97
C VAL A 111 -11.42 -7.81 -9.34
N LEU A 112 -10.28 -7.16 -9.59
CA LEU A 112 -10.10 -6.32 -10.79
C LEU A 112 -10.21 -7.11 -12.10
N GLY A 113 -9.89 -8.40 -12.10
CA GLY A 113 -10.06 -9.25 -13.28
C GLY A 113 -11.48 -9.27 -13.83
N TYR A 114 -12.49 -9.06 -12.99
CA TYR A 114 -13.89 -8.98 -13.41
C TYR A 114 -14.28 -7.57 -13.90
N LEU A 115 -13.62 -6.54 -13.37
CA LEU A 115 -13.93 -5.13 -13.68
C LEU A 115 -13.29 -4.63 -14.97
N THR A 116 -12.20 -5.25 -15.45
CA THR A 116 -11.43 -4.76 -16.60
C THR A 116 -12.24 -4.59 -17.90
N ARG A 117 -13.38 -5.26 -18.05
CA ARG A 117 -14.25 -5.17 -19.24
C ARG A 117 -15.48 -4.28 -19.07
N LEU A 118 -15.72 -3.74 -17.87
CA LEU A 118 -16.83 -2.83 -17.67
C LEU A 118 -16.70 -1.59 -18.56
N ARG A 119 -17.82 -1.02 -18.98
CA ARG A 119 -17.82 0.27 -19.68
C ARG A 119 -17.24 1.34 -18.78
N MET A 120 -16.56 2.34 -19.35
CA MET A 120 -15.87 3.39 -18.60
C MET A 120 -16.79 4.05 -17.56
N ARG A 121 -18.04 4.34 -17.93
CA ARG A 121 -19.04 4.90 -17.00
C ARG A 121 -19.22 4.04 -15.74
N TRP A 122 -19.30 2.72 -15.88
CA TRP A 122 -19.48 1.82 -14.75
C TRP A 122 -18.22 1.70 -13.88
N LEU A 123 -17.04 1.76 -14.48
CA LEU A 123 -15.78 1.83 -13.72
C LEU A 123 -15.73 3.09 -12.86
N VAL A 124 -16.05 4.24 -13.45
CA VAL A 124 -16.10 5.52 -12.74
C VAL A 124 -17.17 5.49 -11.66
N THR A 125 -18.40 5.03 -11.98
CA THR A 125 -19.47 4.91 -10.98
C THR A 125 -19.06 3.99 -9.82
N THR A 126 -18.46 2.82 -10.12
CA THR A 126 -17.99 1.91 -9.05
C THR A 126 -16.93 2.56 -8.18
N ALA A 127 -15.95 3.26 -8.78
CA ALA A 127 -14.94 3.98 -8.00
C ALA A 127 -15.58 5.06 -7.10
N LEU A 128 -16.51 5.86 -7.63
CA LEU A 128 -17.21 6.90 -6.86
C LEU A 128 -18.06 6.30 -5.73
N VAL A 129 -18.74 5.19 -5.96
CA VAL A 129 -19.50 4.49 -4.92
C VAL A 129 -18.58 3.97 -3.82
N LEU A 130 -17.44 3.36 -4.19
CA LEU A 130 -16.45 2.89 -3.22
C LEU A 130 -15.90 4.05 -2.37
N LEU A 131 -15.61 5.20 -3.00
CA LEU A 131 -15.16 6.40 -2.30
C LEU A 131 -16.23 6.98 -1.37
N ALA A 132 -17.50 7.01 -1.83
CA ALA A 132 -18.61 7.47 -1.01
C ALA A 132 -18.84 6.57 0.21
N VAL A 133 -18.75 5.25 0.02
CA VAL A 133 -18.85 4.28 1.13
C VAL A 133 -17.65 4.41 2.06
N GLN A 134 -16.44 4.57 1.53
CA GLN A 134 -15.22 4.79 2.33
C GLN A 134 -15.34 6.06 3.18
N TRP A 135 -15.80 7.16 2.58
CA TRP A 135 -16.06 8.41 3.31
C TRP A 135 -17.10 8.20 4.40
N LEU A 136 -18.22 7.55 4.09
CA LEU A 136 -19.28 7.29 5.05
C LEU A 136 -18.78 6.46 6.24
N VAL A 137 -18.06 5.38 5.96
CA VAL A 137 -17.49 4.50 6.99
C VAL A 137 -16.45 5.27 7.83
N GLY A 138 -15.56 6.04 7.19
CA GLY A 138 -14.60 6.89 7.90
C GLY A 138 -15.27 7.94 8.79
N SER A 139 -16.41 8.50 8.36
CA SER A 139 -17.19 9.46 9.14
C SER A 139 -17.95 8.85 10.33
N MET A 140 -18.13 7.51 10.33
CA MET A 140 -18.86 6.77 11.39
C MET A 140 -17.95 6.21 12.49
N VAL A 141 -16.65 6.36 12.41
CA VAL A 141 -15.70 5.83 13.41
C VAL A 141 -16.00 6.37 14.81
N THR A 142 -16.54 7.58 14.91
CA THR A 142 -16.94 8.21 16.16
C THR A 142 -18.28 7.70 16.73
N THR A 143 -19.03 6.84 16.04
CA THR A 143 -20.38 6.44 16.42
C THR A 143 -20.50 5.07 17.09
N GLY A 144 -19.38 4.44 17.47
CA GLY A 144 -19.45 3.08 18.08
C GLY A 144 -19.85 1.96 17.10
N PHE A 145 -20.01 2.23 15.81
CA PHE A 145 -20.09 1.20 14.77
C PHE A 145 -18.70 0.58 14.53
N PHE A 146 -18.11 0.22 15.63
CA PHE A 146 -16.68 -0.09 15.80
C PHE A 146 -16.21 -1.26 14.92
N VAL A 147 -17.02 -2.27 14.70
CA VAL A 147 -16.57 -3.48 13.98
C VAL A 147 -16.42 -3.23 12.48
N LEU A 148 -17.37 -2.54 11.86
CA LEU A 148 -17.32 -2.24 10.41
C LEU A 148 -16.30 -1.14 10.11
N ALA A 149 -16.20 -0.16 10.98
CA ALA A 149 -15.21 0.92 10.89
C ALA A 149 -13.80 0.38 11.12
N LEU A 150 -13.59 -0.49 12.12
CA LEU A 150 -12.30 -1.10 12.42
C LEU A 150 -11.75 -1.93 11.25
N THR A 151 -12.59 -2.67 10.56
CA THR A 151 -12.17 -3.46 9.38
C THR A 151 -11.93 -2.61 8.14
N ALA A 152 -12.58 -1.45 8.02
CA ALA A 152 -12.53 -0.62 6.83
C ALA A 152 -11.57 0.57 6.93
N THR A 153 -11.32 1.10 8.14
CA THR A 153 -10.51 2.30 8.37
C THR A 153 -9.32 2.10 9.30
N ALA A 154 -9.40 1.21 10.27
CA ALA A 154 -8.30 0.96 11.21
C ALA A 154 -7.16 0.10 10.62
N SER A 155 -7.30 -0.41 9.41
CA SER A 155 -6.17 -1.03 8.73
C SER A 155 -5.37 0.04 7.99
N VAL A 156 -4.06 -0.02 8.06
CA VAL A 156 -3.12 0.81 7.27
C VAL A 156 -3.45 0.79 5.76
N TYR A 157 -4.24 -0.18 5.32
CA TYR A 157 -4.64 -0.37 3.93
C TYR A 157 -6.16 -0.57 3.79
N PRO A 158 -6.99 0.48 3.89
CA PRO A 158 -8.44 0.38 3.79
C PRO A 158 -8.90 -0.30 2.49
N PRO A 159 -9.59 -1.45 2.52
CA PRO A 159 -9.87 -2.26 1.33
C PRO A 159 -10.65 -1.54 0.24
N LEU A 160 -11.59 -0.65 0.61
CA LEU A 160 -12.41 0.11 -0.34
C LEU A 160 -11.56 1.15 -1.09
N ALA A 161 -10.69 1.87 -0.37
CA ALA A 161 -9.73 2.80 -0.97
C ALA A 161 -8.77 2.07 -1.92
N TRP A 162 -8.29 0.89 -1.52
CA TRP A 162 -7.41 0.08 -2.36
C TRP A 162 -8.08 -0.40 -3.64
N LEU A 163 -9.33 -0.82 -3.57
CA LEU A 163 -10.11 -1.17 -4.76
C LEU A 163 -10.30 0.06 -5.67
N ALA A 164 -10.56 1.24 -5.11
CA ALA A 164 -10.67 2.48 -5.88
C ALA A 164 -9.34 2.82 -6.59
N TYR A 165 -8.18 2.69 -5.91
CA TYR A 165 -6.86 2.85 -6.55
C TYR A 165 -6.64 1.84 -7.69
N GLY A 166 -7.01 0.58 -7.48
CA GLY A 166 -6.92 -0.45 -8.51
C GLY A 166 -7.79 -0.12 -9.72
N ILE A 167 -9.03 0.33 -9.51
CA ILE A 167 -9.94 0.77 -10.59
C ILE A 167 -9.37 2.00 -11.29
N LEU A 168 -8.79 2.95 -10.56
CA LEU A 168 -8.08 4.09 -11.16
C LEU A 168 -6.97 3.61 -12.10
N GLY A 169 -6.21 2.59 -11.71
CA GLY A 169 -5.21 1.95 -12.58
C GLY A 169 -5.82 1.40 -13.88
N VAL A 170 -7.01 0.76 -13.81
CA VAL A 170 -7.76 0.31 -15.00
C VAL A 170 -8.14 1.48 -15.88
N ILE A 171 -8.67 2.56 -15.30
CA ILE A 171 -9.10 3.78 -16.00
C ILE A 171 -7.89 4.44 -16.68
N VAL A 172 -6.80 4.65 -15.95
CA VAL A 172 -5.56 5.25 -16.45
C VAL A 172 -5.01 4.45 -17.63
N PHE A 173 -4.90 3.13 -17.51
CA PHE A 173 -4.44 2.30 -18.61
C PHE A 173 -5.32 2.46 -19.86
N ARG A 174 -6.64 2.37 -19.70
CA ARG A 174 -7.59 2.46 -20.82
C ARG A 174 -7.58 3.84 -21.47
N THR A 175 -7.50 4.92 -20.68
CA THR A 175 -7.48 6.29 -21.21
C THR A 175 -6.16 6.57 -21.93
N PHE A 176 -5.03 6.39 -21.25
CA PHE A 176 -3.72 6.78 -21.81
C PHE A 176 -3.23 5.87 -22.93
N SER A 177 -3.69 4.61 -23.00
CA SER A 177 -3.32 3.72 -24.10
C SER A 177 -3.94 4.15 -25.45
N PHE A 178 -5.00 4.95 -25.45
CA PHE A 178 -5.68 5.43 -26.66
C PHE A 178 -5.37 6.89 -27.01
N LEU A 179 -4.81 7.67 -26.09
CA LEU A 179 -4.51 9.07 -26.35
C LEU A 179 -3.40 9.24 -27.38
N ARG A 180 -3.56 10.25 -28.24
CA ARG A 180 -2.50 10.73 -29.13
C ARG A 180 -1.33 11.26 -28.28
N THR A 181 -0.11 11.13 -28.82
CA THR A 181 1.11 11.49 -28.06
C THR A 181 1.10 12.93 -27.52
N LYS A 182 0.67 13.91 -28.33
CA LYS A 182 0.57 15.31 -27.90
C LYS A 182 -0.45 15.49 -26.77
N ALA A 183 -1.66 14.92 -26.88
CA ALA A 183 -2.67 14.97 -25.84
C ALA A 183 -2.18 14.29 -24.56
N ALA A 184 -1.55 13.11 -24.68
CA ALA A 184 -0.97 12.41 -23.54
C ALA A 184 0.12 13.24 -22.83
N ALA A 185 0.94 14.01 -23.56
CA ALA A 185 1.93 14.91 -22.99
C ALA A 185 1.28 16.04 -22.17
N TRP A 186 0.29 16.73 -22.75
CA TRP A 186 -0.42 17.79 -22.04
C TRP A 186 -1.13 17.27 -20.78
N TRP A 187 -1.81 16.15 -20.85
CA TRP A 187 -2.41 15.53 -19.67
C TRP A 187 -1.37 15.11 -18.63
N THR A 188 -0.21 14.64 -19.05
CA THR A 188 0.88 14.30 -18.11
C THR A 188 1.35 15.57 -17.39
N VAL A 189 1.60 16.66 -18.10
CA VAL A 189 2.02 17.94 -17.50
C VAL A 189 0.96 18.44 -16.50
N ALA A 190 -0.31 18.41 -16.90
CA ALA A 190 -1.41 18.85 -16.04
C ALA A 190 -1.53 18.01 -14.77
N ILE A 191 -1.41 16.67 -14.88
CA ILE A 191 -1.48 15.76 -13.75
C ILE A 191 -0.26 15.91 -12.84
N VAL A 192 0.94 16.11 -13.39
CA VAL A 192 2.15 16.37 -12.60
C VAL A 192 2.02 17.70 -11.84
N ALA A 193 1.55 18.76 -12.49
CA ALA A 193 1.32 20.04 -11.82
C ALA A 193 0.30 19.90 -10.69
N LEU A 194 -0.81 19.20 -10.94
CA LEU A 194 -1.82 18.92 -9.92
C LEU A 194 -1.24 18.08 -8.76
N ALA A 195 -0.42 17.08 -9.06
CA ALA A 195 0.21 16.23 -8.05
C ALA A 195 1.18 17.01 -7.16
N VAL A 196 1.99 17.87 -7.75
CA VAL A 196 2.92 18.75 -6.99
C VAL A 196 2.12 19.71 -6.12
N SER A 197 1.08 20.34 -6.66
CA SER A 197 0.21 21.26 -5.89
C SER A 197 -0.51 20.55 -4.74
N ALA A 198 -1.03 19.34 -5.01
CA ALA A 198 -1.74 18.54 -3.99
C ALA A 198 -0.79 18.04 -2.88
N ALA A 199 0.42 17.60 -3.25
CA ALA A 199 1.42 17.18 -2.28
C ALA A 199 1.91 18.37 -1.43
N TRP A 200 2.14 19.52 -2.06
CA TRP A 200 2.50 20.75 -1.34
C TRP A 200 1.39 21.20 -0.39
N LEU A 201 0.13 21.21 -0.86
CA LEU A 201 -1.02 21.57 -0.04
C LEU A 201 -1.17 20.61 1.15
N ARG A 202 -0.91 19.32 0.95
CA ARG A 202 -0.90 18.33 2.05
C ARG A 202 0.12 18.70 3.12
N VAL A 203 1.37 19.04 2.75
CA VAL A 203 2.41 19.44 3.71
C VAL A 203 1.96 20.69 4.50
N VAL A 204 1.36 21.66 3.82
CA VAL A 204 0.90 22.92 4.47
C VAL A 204 -0.29 22.70 5.39
N LEU A 205 -1.20 21.82 5.03
CA LEU A 205 -2.45 21.63 5.78
C LEU A 205 -2.37 20.46 6.78
N LEU A 206 -1.27 19.70 6.80
CA LEU A 206 -1.20 18.47 7.60
C LEU A 206 -1.40 18.76 9.08
N ASP A 207 -0.75 19.80 9.61
CA ASP A 207 -0.83 20.17 11.02
C ASP A 207 -2.20 20.68 11.40
N ASP A 208 -2.80 21.56 10.57
CA ASP A 208 -4.11 22.13 10.83
C ASP A 208 -5.25 21.10 10.70
N PHE A 209 -5.14 20.19 9.72
CA PHE A 209 -6.14 19.15 9.50
C PHE A 209 -5.96 17.93 10.40
N SER A 210 -4.76 17.59 10.83
CA SER A 210 -4.52 16.50 11.77
C SER A 210 -5.23 16.76 13.10
N SER A 211 -5.09 17.97 13.64
CA SER A 211 -5.77 18.38 14.87
C SER A 211 -7.30 18.45 14.74
N ALA A 212 -7.81 18.81 13.54
CA ALA A 212 -9.26 18.89 13.28
C ALA A 212 -9.92 17.55 12.93
N THR A 213 -9.13 16.54 12.52
CA THR A 213 -9.64 15.22 12.07
C THR A 213 -9.14 14.07 12.93
N ASP A 214 -8.37 14.37 13.98
CA ASP A 214 -7.89 13.38 14.93
C ASP A 214 -9.06 12.88 15.80
N PRO A 215 -9.32 11.57 15.85
CA PRO A 215 -10.34 11.02 16.73
C PRO A 215 -10.05 11.28 18.21
N GLU A 216 -8.77 11.42 18.58
CA GLU A 216 -8.34 11.64 19.96
C GLU A 216 -8.69 13.06 20.46
N GLY A 217 -8.77 14.06 19.57
CA GLY A 217 -9.26 15.40 19.89
C GLY A 217 -10.78 15.50 20.03
N TYR A 218 -11.52 14.44 19.71
CA TYR A 218 -12.97 14.39 19.81
C TYR A 218 -13.43 13.80 21.14
N SER A 219 -13.14 14.49 22.24
CA SER A 219 -13.67 14.14 23.55
C SER A 219 -15.20 14.26 23.54
N GLY A 220 -15.87 13.13 23.52
CA GLY A 220 -17.12 12.96 24.25
C GLY A 220 -18.43 12.97 23.50
N ALA A 221 -18.54 12.93 22.20
CA ALA A 221 -19.84 12.65 21.59
C ALA A 221 -19.68 11.61 20.48
N ALA A 222 -20.13 10.40 20.74
CA ALA A 222 -20.41 9.42 19.70
C ALA A 222 -21.28 10.10 18.63
N GLY A 223 -20.68 10.58 17.55
CA GLY A 223 -21.36 11.37 16.53
C GLY A 223 -20.76 11.15 15.15
N PHE A 224 -21.56 11.36 14.13
CA PHE A 224 -21.11 11.39 12.74
C PHE A 224 -20.25 12.65 12.52
N SER A 225 -18.99 12.50 12.08
CA SER A 225 -18.13 13.59 11.66
C SER A 225 -17.78 13.47 10.19
N ALA A 226 -18.40 14.30 9.35
CA ALA A 226 -18.08 14.37 7.92
C ALA A 226 -16.62 14.74 7.65
N LEU A 227 -16.00 15.53 8.53
CA LEU A 227 -14.60 15.96 8.42
C LEU A 227 -13.65 14.80 8.63
N HIS A 228 -13.96 13.86 9.52
CA HIS A 228 -13.12 12.68 9.75
C HIS A 228 -12.99 11.81 8.47
N GLY A 229 -14.09 11.62 7.73
CA GLY A 229 -14.05 10.94 6.42
C GLY A 229 -13.30 11.71 5.34
N MET A 230 -12.99 12.99 5.56
CA MET A 230 -12.18 13.84 4.66
C MET A 230 -10.69 13.87 5.02
N SER A 231 -10.24 13.13 6.01
CA SER A 231 -8.86 13.17 6.52
C SER A 231 -7.81 13.23 5.40
N ILE A 232 -6.75 14.01 5.65
CA ILE A 232 -5.57 14.13 4.77
C ILE A 232 -4.38 13.33 5.29
N ILE A 233 -4.51 12.75 6.50
CA ILE A 233 -3.47 11.97 7.16
C ILE A 233 -3.10 10.75 6.31
N PRO A 234 -1.81 10.44 6.14
CA PRO A 234 -1.36 9.27 5.40
C PRO A 234 -2.00 7.97 5.93
N HIS A 235 -2.42 7.12 4.99
CA HIS A 235 -3.05 5.83 5.31
C HIS A 235 -4.41 5.88 6.02
N SER A 236 -4.96 7.05 6.30
CA SER A 236 -6.28 7.18 6.92
C SER A 236 -7.42 6.63 6.06
N GLY A 237 -7.22 6.58 4.73
CA GLY A 237 -8.30 6.28 3.79
C GLY A 237 -9.33 7.41 3.69
N GLY A 238 -9.04 8.60 4.22
CA GLY A 238 -9.85 9.80 4.02
C GLY A 238 -9.82 10.26 2.56
N LEU A 239 -10.87 10.95 2.11
CA LEU A 239 -11.00 11.34 0.70
C LEU A 239 -9.86 12.24 0.22
N LEU A 240 -9.35 13.14 1.07
CA LEU A 240 -8.22 14.00 0.71
C LEU A 240 -6.91 13.20 0.62
N ASP A 241 -6.66 12.27 1.54
CA ASP A 241 -5.52 11.35 1.45
C ASP A 241 -5.57 10.54 0.15
N ILE A 242 -6.74 9.98 -0.18
CA ILE A 242 -6.94 9.22 -1.42
C ILE A 242 -6.72 10.10 -2.65
N ALA A 243 -7.24 11.33 -2.67
CA ALA A 243 -7.11 12.23 -3.82
C ALA A 243 -5.66 12.62 -4.07
N VAL A 244 -4.92 12.99 -3.02
CA VAL A 244 -3.50 13.37 -3.11
C VAL A 244 -2.66 12.18 -3.56
N THR A 245 -2.76 11.05 -2.85
CA THR A 245 -1.93 9.88 -3.13
C THR A 245 -2.21 9.26 -4.50
N ALA A 246 -3.49 9.22 -4.93
CA ALA A 246 -3.89 8.78 -6.25
C ALA A 246 -3.30 9.65 -7.37
N THR A 247 -3.36 10.97 -7.19
CA THR A 247 -2.86 11.93 -8.19
C THR A 247 -1.34 11.82 -8.34
N VAL A 248 -0.62 11.71 -7.22
CA VAL A 248 0.83 11.50 -7.21
C VAL A 248 1.19 10.15 -7.85
N ALA A 249 0.48 9.07 -7.52
CA ALA A 249 0.73 7.76 -8.10
C ALA A 249 0.57 7.76 -9.63
N VAL A 250 -0.48 8.41 -10.16
CA VAL A 250 -0.68 8.56 -11.61
C VAL A 250 0.42 9.41 -12.23
N ALA A 251 0.80 10.52 -11.59
CA ALA A 251 1.88 11.39 -12.07
C ALA A 251 3.20 10.64 -12.19
N VAL A 252 3.61 9.93 -11.14
CA VAL A 252 4.85 9.12 -11.13
C VAL A 252 4.82 8.06 -12.22
N PHE A 253 3.72 7.33 -12.38
CA PHE A 253 3.57 6.35 -13.45
C PHE A 253 3.74 6.99 -14.84
N LEU A 254 3.07 8.12 -15.11
CA LEU A 254 3.15 8.81 -16.40
C LEU A 254 4.55 9.34 -16.68
N VAL A 255 5.22 9.94 -15.69
CA VAL A 255 6.62 10.39 -15.81
C VAL A 255 7.53 9.20 -16.14
N CYS A 256 7.41 8.07 -15.43
CA CYS A 256 8.18 6.86 -15.74
C CYS A 256 7.95 6.37 -17.17
N MET A 257 6.72 6.44 -17.65
CA MET A 257 6.39 6.09 -19.04
C MET A 257 7.04 7.03 -20.06
N TRP A 258 7.20 8.32 -19.75
CA TRP A 258 7.87 9.30 -20.61
C TRP A 258 9.40 9.15 -20.55
N VAL A 259 9.97 8.99 -19.38
CA VAL A 259 11.41 8.77 -19.18
C VAL A 259 11.90 7.57 -19.98
N CYS A 260 11.17 6.46 -19.92
CA CYS A 260 11.53 5.23 -20.64
C CYS A 260 11.30 5.28 -22.17
N ARG A 261 10.78 6.39 -22.73
CA ARG A 261 10.78 6.62 -24.18
C ARG A 261 12.11 7.11 -24.72
N ILE A 262 12.94 7.67 -23.85
CA ILE A 262 14.27 8.18 -24.20
C ILE A 262 15.25 7.00 -24.05
N PRO A 263 15.90 6.54 -25.14
CA PRO A 263 16.76 5.36 -25.09
C PRO A 263 17.93 5.50 -24.12
N SER A 264 18.54 6.69 -24.00
CA SER A 264 19.60 6.97 -23.03
C SER A 264 19.08 6.88 -21.60
N ALA A 265 17.94 7.48 -21.29
CA ALA A 265 17.33 7.40 -19.97
C ALA A 265 16.95 5.95 -19.61
N THR A 266 16.45 5.16 -20.54
CA THR A 266 16.15 3.74 -20.31
C THR A 266 17.40 2.93 -19.97
N ARG A 267 18.56 3.27 -20.56
CA ARG A 267 19.86 2.64 -20.23
C ARG A 267 20.34 3.05 -18.84
N ILE A 268 20.26 4.33 -18.50
CA ILE A 268 20.64 4.84 -17.18
C ILE A 268 19.76 4.24 -16.09
N THR A 269 18.45 4.12 -16.32
CA THR A 269 17.51 3.56 -15.37
C THR A 269 17.46 2.02 -15.37
N LEU A 270 18.37 1.34 -16.08
CA LEU A 270 18.44 -0.12 -16.15
C LEU A 270 18.46 -0.81 -14.77
N PRO A 271 19.27 -0.38 -13.80
CA PRO A 271 19.25 -0.99 -12.47
C PRO A 271 17.87 -0.88 -11.82
N LEU A 272 17.24 0.29 -11.92
CA LEU A 272 15.98 0.61 -11.25
C LEU A 272 14.79 -0.14 -11.87
N HIS A 273 14.66 -0.17 -13.19
CA HIS A 273 13.59 -0.98 -13.80
C HIS A 273 13.86 -2.50 -13.72
N SER A 274 15.12 -2.92 -13.57
CA SER A 274 15.44 -4.31 -13.26
C SER A 274 14.98 -4.67 -11.84
N PHE A 275 15.27 -3.82 -10.87
CA PHE A 275 14.83 -3.91 -9.49
C PHE A 275 13.29 -3.98 -9.40
N GLY A 276 12.58 -3.06 -10.02
CA GLY A 276 11.12 -3.05 -10.04
C GLY A 276 10.47 -4.24 -10.76
N SER A 277 11.23 -4.93 -11.62
CA SER A 277 10.76 -6.15 -12.26
C SER A 277 10.79 -7.38 -11.36
N MET A 278 11.48 -7.27 -10.21
CA MET A 278 11.60 -8.28 -9.17
C MET A 278 10.90 -7.79 -7.87
N ALA A 279 9.81 -7.06 -8.04
CA ALA A 279 9.11 -6.35 -6.98
C ALA A 279 8.73 -7.24 -5.79
N LEU A 280 8.21 -8.43 -6.04
CA LEU A 280 7.82 -9.37 -4.99
C LEU A 280 9.05 -9.92 -4.24
N THR A 281 10.11 -10.27 -4.96
CA THR A 281 11.36 -10.75 -4.35
C THR A 281 11.96 -9.69 -3.44
N VAL A 282 12.08 -8.46 -3.93
CA VAL A 282 12.65 -7.35 -3.14
C VAL A 282 11.76 -7.03 -1.95
N TYR A 283 10.44 -7.03 -2.13
CA TYR A 283 9.49 -6.82 -1.05
C TYR A 283 9.66 -7.84 0.08
N ILE A 284 9.73 -9.12 -0.23
CA ILE A 284 9.93 -10.17 0.77
C ILE A 284 11.27 -9.99 1.49
N VAL A 285 12.34 -9.73 0.74
CA VAL A 285 13.67 -9.55 1.31
C VAL A 285 13.69 -8.37 2.28
N HIS A 286 13.17 -7.19 1.89
CA HIS A 286 13.18 -6.05 2.79
C HIS A 286 12.30 -6.27 4.04
N ALA A 287 11.12 -6.87 3.88
CA ALA A 287 10.25 -7.17 5.01
C ALA A 287 10.92 -8.11 6.03
N LEU A 288 11.58 -9.16 5.54
CA LEU A 288 12.30 -10.11 6.40
C LEU A 288 13.58 -9.52 6.99
N THR A 289 14.26 -8.62 6.29
CA THR A 289 15.49 -7.98 6.82
C THR A 289 15.19 -6.96 7.91
N LEU A 290 14.02 -6.33 7.88
CA LEU A 290 13.62 -5.37 8.92
C LEU A 290 13.24 -6.07 10.23
N PHE A 291 12.75 -7.31 10.18
CA PHE A 291 12.37 -8.05 11.39
C PHE A 291 13.51 -8.19 12.42
N PRO A 292 14.71 -8.65 12.07
CA PRO A 292 15.81 -8.73 13.03
C PRO A 292 16.23 -7.37 13.60
N LEU A 293 16.14 -6.31 12.78
CA LEU A 293 16.53 -4.97 13.21
C LEU A 293 15.62 -4.45 14.33
N PHE A 294 14.32 -4.70 14.22
CA PHE A 294 13.37 -4.34 15.28
C PHE A 294 13.40 -5.32 16.45
N ALA A 295 13.54 -6.62 16.18
CA ALA A 295 13.54 -7.65 17.23
C ALA A 295 14.80 -7.62 18.11
N PHE A 296 15.95 -7.20 17.56
CA PHE A 296 17.23 -7.16 18.28
C PHE A 296 17.68 -5.75 18.64
N GLY A 297 16.80 -4.75 18.52
CA GLY A 297 17.07 -3.40 18.99
C GLY A 297 18.23 -2.69 18.24
N TYR A 298 18.52 -3.08 17.00
CA TYR A 298 19.47 -2.37 16.14
C TYR A 298 18.89 -1.04 15.62
N THR A 299 18.31 -0.27 16.52
CA THR A 299 18.19 1.16 16.37
C THR A 299 19.51 1.74 16.80
N SER A 300 20.14 2.56 15.97
CA SER A 300 21.43 3.21 16.24
C SER A 300 21.36 4.30 17.32
N SER A 301 20.33 4.36 18.10
CA SER A 301 20.29 5.12 19.36
C SER A 301 20.94 4.28 20.45
N PRO A 302 21.80 4.87 21.28
CA PRO A 302 22.24 4.22 22.51
C PRO A 302 20.98 3.82 23.27
N GLN A 303 20.75 2.52 23.44
CA GLN A 303 19.66 2.07 24.27
C GLN A 303 19.83 2.72 25.64
N PRO A 304 18.84 3.42 26.17
CA PRO A 304 18.82 3.71 27.58
C PRO A 304 18.92 2.37 28.30
N ASP A 305 19.66 2.33 29.37
CA ASP A 305 19.87 1.12 30.18
C ASP A 305 18.52 0.71 30.78
N PHE A 306 17.78 -0.14 30.09
CA PHE A 306 16.46 -0.62 30.50
C PHE A 306 16.49 -1.57 31.69
N SER A 307 17.69 -1.81 32.29
CA SER A 307 17.79 -2.59 33.51
C SER A 307 17.29 -1.85 34.77
N ALA A 308 17.00 -0.57 34.67
CA ALA A 308 16.61 0.27 35.79
C ALA A 308 15.30 1.05 35.64
N GLU A 309 14.69 1.16 34.41
CA GLU A 309 13.48 1.94 34.24
C GLU A 309 12.50 1.25 33.27
N LYS A 310 11.23 1.23 33.64
CA LYS A 310 10.12 0.59 32.94
C LYS A 310 10.03 1.10 31.50
N THR A 311 10.16 0.19 30.56
CA THR A 311 10.08 0.43 29.12
C THR A 311 8.73 1.00 28.68
N SER A 312 8.73 2.20 28.15
CA SER A 312 7.63 2.75 27.38
C SER A 312 7.92 2.65 25.88
N SER A 313 7.73 1.49 25.27
CA SER A 313 7.47 1.42 23.85
C SER A 313 6.01 1.76 23.64
N PHE A 314 5.62 2.60 22.66
CA PHE A 314 4.25 3.00 22.28
C PHE A 314 3.22 2.27 23.11
N SER A 315 3.00 2.80 24.30
CA SER A 315 2.66 1.90 25.37
C SER A 315 1.18 2.00 25.51
N ASP A 316 0.51 0.98 25.05
CA ASP A 316 -0.78 0.63 25.62
C ASP A 316 -0.65 0.91 27.15
N PRO A 317 -1.47 1.81 27.75
CA PRO A 317 -1.43 2.09 29.19
C PRO A 317 -1.35 0.83 30.03
N ARG A 318 -1.88 -0.29 29.52
CA ARG A 318 -1.79 -1.65 30.07
C ARG A 318 -0.37 -2.20 30.15
N SER A 319 0.60 -1.66 29.40
CA SER A 319 2.00 -2.09 29.46
C SER A 319 2.82 -1.33 30.51
N VAL A 320 2.35 -0.17 30.93
CA VAL A 320 3.01 0.70 31.93
C VAL A 320 2.49 0.42 33.35
N MET A 321 1.25 -0.06 33.46
CA MET A 321 0.59 -0.40 34.72
C MET A 321 0.56 -1.91 34.90
N SER A 322 0.60 -2.37 36.17
CA SER A 322 0.27 -3.77 36.44
C SER A 322 -1.18 -4.04 36.09
N PRO A 323 -1.55 -5.29 35.67
CA PRO A 323 -2.93 -5.64 35.41
C PRO A 323 -3.92 -5.30 36.55
N SER A 324 -3.44 -5.34 37.80
CA SER A 324 -4.23 -4.98 38.95
C SER A 324 -4.44 -3.46 39.09
N GLU A 325 -3.44 -2.65 38.79
CA GLU A 325 -3.56 -1.18 38.77
C GLU A 325 -4.48 -0.73 37.64
N TRP A 326 -4.40 -1.37 36.47
CA TRP A 326 -5.30 -1.12 35.35
C TRP A 326 -6.75 -1.44 35.71
N LEU A 327 -7.01 -2.62 36.26
CA LEU A 327 -8.35 -3.03 36.65
C LEU A 327 -8.92 -2.18 37.78
N ALA A 328 -8.09 -1.73 38.73
CA ALA A 328 -8.52 -0.88 39.85
C ALA A 328 -9.06 0.49 39.40
N GLN A 329 -8.64 1.00 38.25
CA GLN A 329 -9.16 2.27 37.69
C GLN A 329 -10.62 2.13 37.25
N PHE A 330 -11.06 0.93 36.90
CA PHE A 330 -12.40 0.65 36.37
C PHE A 330 -13.34 0.01 37.42
N GLU A 331 -12.85 -0.27 38.62
CA GLU A 331 -13.61 -0.99 39.64
C GLU A 331 -14.85 -0.23 40.20
N HIS A 332 -14.89 1.10 39.97
CA HIS A 332 -15.97 1.97 40.40
C HIS A 332 -16.80 2.56 39.25
N ILE A 333 -16.58 2.07 38.01
CA ILE A 333 -17.23 2.59 36.81
C ILE A 333 -18.49 1.78 36.53
N GLU A 334 -19.65 2.41 36.68
CA GLU A 334 -20.94 1.78 36.40
C GLU A 334 -21.49 2.10 35.02
N THR A 335 -20.95 3.14 34.36
CA THR A 335 -21.49 3.60 33.09
C THR A 335 -20.44 3.62 31.98
N TRP A 336 -20.85 3.35 30.75
CA TRP A 336 -19.97 3.38 29.57
C TRP A 336 -19.28 4.75 29.33
N PRO A 337 -19.94 5.91 29.49
CA PRO A 337 -19.27 7.22 29.40
C PRO A 337 -18.15 7.42 30.42
N GLU A 338 -18.33 6.94 31.67
CA GLU A 338 -17.30 7.03 32.71
C GLU A 338 -16.10 6.14 32.37
N MET A 339 -16.31 5.00 31.73
CA MET A 339 -15.24 4.12 31.28
C MET A 339 -14.39 4.78 30.18
N ILE A 340 -15.02 5.46 29.22
CA ILE A 340 -14.33 6.22 28.19
C ILE A 340 -13.50 7.35 28.80
N ALA A 341 -14.06 8.10 29.74
CA ALA A 341 -13.38 9.20 30.40
C ALA A 341 -12.17 8.72 31.24
N ALA A 342 -12.27 7.57 31.89
CA ALA A 342 -11.18 7.00 32.67
C ALA A 342 -10.07 6.44 31.76
N GLU A 343 -10.42 5.88 30.61
CA GLU A 343 -9.48 5.44 29.60
C GLU A 343 -8.74 6.65 28.98
N GLU A 344 -9.45 7.73 28.68
CA GLU A 344 -8.89 8.99 28.19
C GLU A 344 -7.94 9.62 29.22
N GLU A 345 -8.29 9.63 30.50
CA GLU A 345 -7.42 10.12 31.56
C GLU A 345 -6.15 9.25 31.71
N ALA A 346 -6.28 7.93 31.54
CA ALA A 346 -5.14 7.02 31.57
C ALA A 346 -4.18 7.27 30.39
N TRP A 347 -4.72 7.52 29.20
CA TRP A 347 -3.93 7.91 28.03
C TRP A 347 -3.25 9.25 28.21
N ASN A 348 -3.96 10.26 28.70
CA ASN A 348 -3.39 11.59 28.95
C ASN A 348 -2.23 11.55 29.96
N LYS A 349 -2.33 10.73 31.00
CA LYS A 349 -1.20 10.53 31.95
C LYS A 349 0.03 9.92 31.27
N VAL A 350 -0.16 9.07 30.27
CA VAL A 350 0.96 8.50 29.50
C VAL A 350 1.56 9.56 28.57
N TYR A 351 0.75 10.45 27.99
CA TYR A 351 1.21 11.54 27.12
C TYR A 351 1.84 12.71 27.87
N GLU A 352 1.38 13.00 29.09
CA GLU A 352 1.90 14.10 29.92
C GLU A 352 3.20 13.72 30.69
N ASP A 353 3.60 12.43 30.65
CA ASP A 353 4.84 12.01 31.27
C ASP A 353 6.04 12.59 30.50
N PRO A 354 6.89 13.44 31.12
CA PRO A 354 8.09 13.99 30.48
C PRO A 354 9.06 12.91 29.98
N ALA A 355 8.94 11.67 30.47
CA ALA A 355 9.68 10.55 29.93
C ALA A 355 9.22 10.16 28.51
N ASN A 356 8.02 10.56 28.11
CA ASN A 356 7.46 10.37 26.75
C ASN A 356 7.88 11.45 25.75
N ASP A 357 8.60 12.48 26.17
CA ASP A 357 9.26 13.47 25.30
C ASP A 357 10.28 12.83 24.32
N TYR A 358 10.34 11.51 24.38
CA TYR A 358 11.09 10.65 23.44
C TYR A 358 10.59 10.76 21.99
N PHE A 359 9.32 11.06 21.76
CA PHE A 359 8.80 11.19 20.40
C PHE A 359 9.33 12.43 19.67
N GLU A 360 9.57 13.52 20.37
CA GLU A 360 10.11 14.73 19.77
C GLU A 360 11.63 14.66 19.55
N LYS A 361 12.34 13.90 20.38
CA LYS A 361 13.80 13.71 20.26
C LYS A 361 14.24 12.65 19.25
N ASP A 362 13.39 11.67 18.95
CA ASP A 362 13.74 10.51 18.09
C ASP A 362 13.41 10.74 16.60
N LEU A 363 12.75 11.84 16.24
CA LEU A 363 12.52 12.27 14.86
C LEU A 363 13.80 12.62 14.08
N SER A 364 14.93 12.71 14.78
CA SER A 364 16.26 12.97 14.20
C SER A 364 17.09 11.70 14.01
N THR A 365 16.50 10.50 14.04
CA THR A 365 17.28 9.27 13.81
C THR A 365 17.90 9.28 12.43
N PRO A 366 19.24 9.09 12.35
CA PRO A 366 19.92 9.04 11.07
C PRO A 366 19.36 7.89 10.23
N THR A 367 19.30 8.11 8.91
CA THR A 367 18.87 7.08 7.95
C THR A 367 19.51 5.74 8.28
N ASN A 368 18.70 4.72 8.52
CA ASN A 368 19.21 3.40 8.87
C ASN A 368 20.09 2.86 7.72
N PRO A 369 21.38 2.60 7.96
CA PRO A 369 22.30 2.16 6.91
C PRO A 369 21.87 0.85 6.24
N VAL A 370 21.06 0.05 6.91
CA VAL A 370 20.51 -1.20 6.34
C VAL A 370 19.55 -0.91 5.19
N GLY A 371 18.72 0.13 5.28
CA GLY A 371 17.83 0.53 4.19
C GLY A 371 18.63 0.96 2.96
N ILE A 372 19.66 1.76 3.14
CA ILE A 372 20.58 2.16 2.05
C ILE A 372 21.26 0.92 1.47
N GLY A 373 21.77 0.04 2.34
CA GLY A 373 22.40 -1.22 1.93
C GLY A 373 21.48 -2.11 1.10
N LEU A 374 20.21 -2.25 1.51
CA LEU A 374 19.19 -3.00 0.77
C LEU A 374 18.91 -2.40 -0.61
N ILE A 375 18.79 -1.09 -0.71
CA ILE A 375 18.56 -0.40 -1.98
C ILE A 375 19.76 -0.62 -2.90
N VAL A 376 20.98 -0.35 -2.43
CA VAL A 376 22.20 -0.48 -3.22
C VAL A 376 22.44 -1.93 -3.65
N ALA A 377 22.34 -2.88 -2.71
CA ALA A 377 22.47 -4.30 -3.01
C ALA A 377 21.42 -4.78 -4.02
N GLY A 378 20.17 -4.34 -3.87
CA GLY A 378 19.09 -4.68 -4.79
C GLY A 378 19.28 -4.09 -6.19
N LEU A 379 19.76 -2.85 -6.29
CA LEU A 379 20.05 -2.20 -7.57
C LEU A 379 21.24 -2.85 -8.31
N ILE A 380 22.19 -3.46 -7.59
CA ILE A 380 23.30 -4.23 -8.18
C ILE A 380 22.82 -5.66 -8.52
N PHE A 381 22.13 -6.33 -7.59
CA PHE A 381 21.71 -7.71 -7.75
C PHE A 381 20.69 -7.88 -8.88
N ALA A 382 19.69 -6.99 -8.99
CA ALA A 382 18.60 -7.16 -9.92
C ALA A 382 19.03 -7.20 -11.40
N PRO A 383 19.88 -6.31 -11.93
CA PRO A 383 20.38 -6.41 -13.30
C PRO A 383 21.27 -7.65 -13.50
N LEU A 384 22.11 -8.01 -12.52
CA LEU A 384 22.95 -9.23 -12.58
C LEU A 384 22.08 -10.49 -12.63
N TRP A 385 21.07 -10.59 -11.78
CA TRP A 385 20.12 -11.71 -11.81
C TRP A 385 19.39 -11.79 -13.15
N LYS A 386 18.92 -10.65 -13.67
CA LYS A 386 18.19 -10.59 -14.93
C LYS A 386 19.04 -10.87 -16.17
N SER A 387 20.34 -10.70 -16.11
CA SER A 387 21.23 -11.13 -17.18
C SER A 387 21.20 -12.66 -17.39
N ARG A 388 20.88 -13.40 -16.32
CA ARG A 388 20.85 -14.87 -16.32
C ARG A 388 19.43 -15.45 -16.31
N PHE A 389 18.49 -14.79 -15.60
CA PHE A 389 17.13 -15.27 -15.40
C PHE A 389 16.09 -14.23 -15.82
N ARG A 390 14.99 -14.67 -16.41
CA ARG A 390 13.93 -13.77 -16.92
C ARG A 390 13.03 -13.19 -15.82
N ARG A 391 12.91 -13.86 -14.67
CA ARG A 391 12.03 -13.52 -13.55
C ARG A 391 12.82 -13.56 -12.25
N GLY A 392 12.41 -12.76 -11.27
CA GLY A 392 12.92 -12.87 -9.90
C GLY A 392 12.53 -14.20 -9.25
N PRO A 393 13.23 -14.63 -8.19
CA PRO A 393 12.96 -15.89 -7.51
C PRO A 393 11.52 -16.04 -7.03
N ALA A 394 10.99 -15.05 -6.30
CA ALA A 394 9.63 -15.10 -5.78
C ALA A 394 8.57 -14.97 -6.89
N GLU A 395 8.81 -14.14 -7.91
CA GLU A 395 7.96 -14.04 -9.09
C GLU A 395 7.90 -15.36 -9.87
N TRP A 396 9.03 -16.05 -9.95
CA TRP A 396 9.10 -17.37 -10.58
C TRP A 396 8.33 -18.40 -9.78
N ALA A 397 8.54 -18.48 -8.46
CA ALA A 397 7.85 -19.41 -7.57
C ALA A 397 6.33 -19.19 -7.62
N LEU A 398 5.87 -17.94 -7.51
CA LEU A 398 4.46 -17.59 -7.61
C LEU A 398 3.87 -18.01 -8.98
N ALA A 399 4.59 -17.74 -10.06
CA ALA A 399 4.12 -18.10 -11.41
C ALA A 399 4.01 -19.62 -11.59
N MET A 400 4.95 -20.39 -11.05
CA MET A 400 4.93 -21.87 -11.08
C MET A 400 3.78 -22.42 -10.25
N SER A 401 3.56 -21.89 -9.03
CA SER A 401 2.45 -22.30 -8.16
C SER A 401 1.09 -22.02 -8.84
N VAL A 402 0.92 -20.83 -9.41
CA VAL A 402 -0.29 -20.50 -10.19
C VAL A 402 -0.47 -21.48 -11.37
N ALA A 403 0.59 -21.75 -12.13
CA ALA A 403 0.49 -22.65 -13.26
C ALA A 403 0.10 -24.08 -12.84
N ARG A 404 0.72 -24.62 -11.78
CA ARG A 404 0.40 -25.95 -11.25
C ARG A 404 -1.05 -26.05 -10.75
N LEU A 405 -1.49 -25.10 -9.96
CA LEU A 405 -2.85 -25.08 -9.38
C LEU A 405 -3.95 -24.86 -10.43
N THR A 406 -3.61 -24.26 -11.57
CA THR A 406 -4.59 -23.99 -12.64
C THR A 406 -4.55 -25.03 -13.77
N SER A 407 -3.47 -25.81 -13.94
CA SER A 407 -3.36 -26.88 -14.93
C SER A 407 -4.20 -28.12 -14.56
N VAL A 408 -4.25 -28.48 -13.30
CA VAL A 408 -5.02 -29.64 -12.79
C VAL A 408 -6.51 -29.60 -13.16
N ARG A 409 -7.08 -28.42 -13.39
CA ARG A 409 -8.48 -28.28 -13.78
C ARG A 409 -8.73 -28.51 -15.28
N ALA A 410 -7.72 -28.43 -16.13
CA ALA A 410 -7.85 -28.71 -17.57
C ALA A 410 -8.00 -30.21 -17.82
N ASP A 411 -7.30 -31.03 -17.06
CA ASP A 411 -7.32 -32.49 -17.21
C ASP A 411 -8.58 -33.15 -16.62
N ALA A 412 -9.18 -32.54 -15.61
CA ALA A 412 -10.42 -33.04 -14.97
C ALA A 412 -11.68 -32.82 -15.82
N GLY A 413 -11.63 -31.95 -16.85
CA GLY A 413 -12.75 -31.64 -17.74
C GLY A 413 -12.79 -32.46 -19.02
N THR A 414 -11.74 -33.24 -19.32
CA THR A 414 -11.62 -34.00 -20.59
C THR A 414 -11.84 -35.51 -20.45
N SER A 415 -12.12 -36.02 -19.24
CA SER A 415 -12.59 -37.40 -19.10
C SER A 415 -14.06 -37.48 -19.42
N THR A 416 -14.44 -37.46 -20.70
CA THR A 416 -15.68 -38.02 -21.18
C THR A 416 -15.67 -39.51 -20.85
N PRO A 417 -16.71 -40.05 -20.21
CA PRO A 417 -16.83 -41.49 -20.12
C PRO A 417 -17.03 -42.02 -21.54
N ASP A 418 -16.09 -42.82 -21.98
CA ASP A 418 -16.19 -43.61 -23.20
C ASP A 418 -17.38 -44.58 -23.01
N THR A 419 -18.53 -44.20 -23.49
CA THR A 419 -19.68 -45.10 -23.61
C THR A 419 -19.42 -46.00 -24.82
N ALA A 420 -18.65 -47.03 -24.63
CA ALA A 420 -18.61 -48.14 -25.53
C ALA A 420 -19.72 -49.15 -25.18
N LYS A 421 -20.68 -49.25 -26.11
CA LYS A 421 -21.52 -50.39 -26.50
C LYS A 421 -21.91 -51.45 -25.45
#